data_283657250fe6cef7b070152f136026a4
#
_entry.id   283657250fe6cef7b070152f136026a4
#
_cell.length_a   1.000
_cell.length_b   1.000
_cell.length_c   1.000
_cell.angle_alpha   90.00
_cell.angle_beta   90.00
_cell.angle_gamma   90.00
#
_symmetry.space_group_name_H-M   'P 1'
#
loop_
_entity.id
_entity.type
_entity.pdbx_description
1 polymer ?
#
loop_
_entity_poly.entity_id
_entity_poly.type
_entity_poly.pdbx_seq_one_letter_code
_entity_poly.pdbx_strand_id
1 'polypeptide(L)'
;MGKLLACIRRHVFLDPAAEITTEVNPGTVSEEKLRTFRKAGINRLSIGMQSAQDAELRTLGRIHDFAGFLESYEAAVRAGFTNINVDVMSGLPGQTLESLRDTLGKLLALRPVPQHVSAYSLIVEEGTPFARMAERGELQLPEENTERAMYEETREILEKYGFHRYEISNYARDGYECLHNVGYWIRRDYLGFGIGAASLVDNVRFQNERDLIIYLGNPQDCREEEQVLTEQEQMEETMFLGLRLIRGISYEQFEKQYGRSLSAVYGPVITQNIADGLLREYTEEAGERFLALTEKGLDVSNYVMAQFLF
;
A
#
# COMPACT_ATOMS: atom_id res chain seq x y z
N MET A 1 -9.87 20.60 3.62
CA MET A 1 -9.82 19.44 4.54
C MET A 1 -10.72 19.61 5.77
N GLY A 2 -10.60 20.66 6.61
CA GLY A 2 -11.42 20.81 7.83
C GLY A 2 -12.94 20.80 7.60
N LYS A 3 -13.44 21.48 6.55
CA LYS A 3 -14.87 21.44 6.19
C LYS A 3 -15.33 20.04 5.77
N LEU A 4 -14.50 19.29 5.07
CA LEU A 4 -14.79 17.92 4.64
C LEU A 4 -14.95 17.01 5.87
N LEU A 5 -13.96 16.97 6.76
CA LEU A 5 -14.02 16.16 7.98
C LEU A 5 -15.17 16.57 8.91
N ALA A 6 -15.47 17.86 9.01
CA ALA A 6 -16.64 18.34 9.75
C ALA A 6 -17.96 17.88 9.11
N CYS A 7 -18.02 17.78 7.79
CA CYS A 7 -19.17 17.23 7.07
C CYS A 7 -19.32 15.73 7.35
N ILE A 8 -18.25 14.95 7.23
CA ILE A 8 -18.25 13.52 7.52
C ILE A 8 -18.76 13.26 8.93
N ARG A 9 -18.21 13.94 9.95
CA ARG A 9 -18.62 13.78 11.36
C ARG A 9 -20.09 14.12 11.65
N ARG A 10 -20.75 14.88 10.79
CA ARG A 10 -22.18 15.18 10.93
C ARG A 10 -23.07 14.11 10.36
N HIS A 11 -22.59 13.30 9.42
CA HIS A 11 -23.41 12.34 8.67
C HIS A 11 -23.12 10.88 9.05
N VAL A 12 -21.91 10.59 9.55
CA VAL A 12 -21.54 9.23 9.95
C VAL A 12 -20.88 9.23 11.33
N PHE A 13 -21.02 8.13 12.05
CA PHE A 13 -20.25 7.90 13.26
C PHE A 13 -18.78 7.65 12.86
N LEU A 14 -17.90 8.53 13.29
CA LEU A 14 -16.47 8.36 13.11
C LEU A 14 -15.88 7.84 14.42
N ASP A 15 -15.33 6.63 14.38
CA ASP A 15 -14.66 6.01 15.53
C ASP A 15 -13.57 6.98 16.06
N PRO A 16 -13.54 7.25 17.39
CA PRO A 16 -12.48 8.07 17.98
C PRO A 16 -11.07 7.56 17.72
N ALA A 17 -10.89 6.25 17.52
CA ALA A 17 -9.63 5.59 17.18
C ALA A 17 -9.37 5.50 15.66
N ALA A 18 -10.26 6.04 14.81
CA ALA A 18 -10.10 5.96 13.36
C ALA A 18 -8.77 6.54 12.89
N GLU A 19 -8.09 5.83 12.00
CA GLU A 19 -6.98 6.36 11.22
C GLU A 19 -7.51 7.37 10.20
N ILE A 20 -7.00 8.60 10.26
CA ILE A 20 -7.33 9.66 9.31
C ILE A 20 -6.03 10.10 8.66
N THR A 21 -5.76 9.56 7.48
CA THR A 21 -4.52 9.76 6.74
C THR A 21 -4.69 10.84 5.67
N THR A 22 -3.63 11.58 5.40
CA THR A 22 -3.48 12.38 4.17
C THR A 22 -2.11 12.15 3.55
N GLU A 23 -2.08 12.09 2.23
CA GLU A 23 -0.84 12.05 1.46
C GLU A 23 -0.29 13.47 1.29
N VAL A 24 1.02 13.57 1.32
CA VAL A 24 1.76 14.81 1.22
C VAL A 24 2.90 14.65 0.22
N ASN A 25 2.89 15.50 -0.80
CA ASN A 25 4.07 15.66 -1.65
C ASN A 25 4.99 16.73 -1.02
N PRO A 26 6.29 16.45 -0.82
CA PRO A 26 7.24 17.41 -0.30
C PRO A 26 7.22 18.74 -1.10
N GLY A 27 7.40 19.84 -0.40
CA GLY A 27 7.33 21.19 -0.98
C GLY A 27 5.91 21.73 -1.20
N THR A 28 4.84 20.94 -0.98
CA THR A 28 3.44 21.39 -1.16
C THR A 28 2.74 21.77 0.14
N VAL A 29 3.41 21.56 1.28
CA VAL A 29 2.86 21.83 2.62
C VAL A 29 3.78 22.72 3.43
N SER A 30 3.17 23.62 4.22
CA SER A 30 3.85 24.39 5.27
C SER A 30 3.49 23.83 6.64
N GLU A 31 4.28 24.15 7.65
CA GLU A 31 3.97 23.80 9.05
C GLU A 31 2.59 24.32 9.48
N GLU A 32 2.19 25.52 9.07
CA GLU A 32 0.88 26.10 9.35
C GLU A 32 -0.25 25.26 8.75
N LYS A 33 -0.10 24.82 7.48
CA LYS A 33 -1.05 23.93 6.81
C LYS A 33 -1.15 22.59 7.52
N LEU A 34 -0.02 22.01 7.93
CA LEU A 34 0.04 20.75 8.67
C LEU A 34 -0.61 20.86 10.07
N ARG A 35 -0.37 21.97 10.79
CA ARG A 35 -1.08 22.25 12.05
C ARG A 35 -2.60 22.37 11.85
N THR A 36 -3.03 22.94 10.73
CA THR A 36 -4.45 23.00 10.36
C THR A 36 -5.02 21.61 10.10
N PHE A 37 -4.28 20.72 9.42
CA PHE A 37 -4.66 19.32 9.20
C PHE A 37 -4.79 18.59 10.53
N ARG A 38 -3.80 18.74 11.41
CA ARG A 38 -3.81 18.12 12.75
C ARG A 38 -5.02 18.56 13.58
N LYS A 39 -5.34 19.87 13.58
CA LYS A 39 -6.52 20.43 14.25
C LYS A 39 -7.84 19.90 13.67
N ALA A 40 -7.87 19.61 12.37
CA ALA A 40 -9.04 19.03 11.72
C ALA A 40 -9.25 17.54 12.10
N GLY A 41 -8.23 16.91 12.67
CA GLY A 41 -8.27 15.51 13.15
C GLY A 41 -7.51 14.53 12.29
N ILE A 42 -6.74 14.99 11.28
CA ILE A 42 -5.80 14.11 10.58
C ILE A 42 -4.75 13.66 11.60
N ASN A 43 -4.54 12.34 11.71
CA ASN A 43 -3.64 11.75 12.70
C ASN A 43 -2.48 10.95 12.10
N ARG A 44 -2.50 10.70 10.78
CA ARG A 44 -1.43 10.04 10.04
C ARG A 44 -1.08 10.82 8.78
N LEU A 45 0.21 10.89 8.45
CA LEU A 45 0.71 11.44 7.18
C LEU A 45 1.43 10.36 6.38
N SER A 46 1.28 10.40 5.05
CA SER A 46 2.12 9.66 4.11
C SER A 46 2.91 10.67 3.30
N ILE A 47 4.25 10.62 3.36
CA ILE A 47 5.14 11.60 2.72
C ILE A 47 5.97 10.91 1.65
N GLY A 48 5.78 11.29 0.41
CA GLY A 48 6.46 10.70 -0.75
C GLY A 48 7.90 11.16 -0.90
N MET A 49 8.85 10.55 -0.19
CA MET A 49 10.29 10.80 -0.38
C MET A 49 10.78 10.22 -1.70
N GLN A 50 10.40 9.01 -2.01
CA GLN A 50 10.76 8.17 -3.15
C GLN A 50 12.25 7.79 -3.19
N SER A 51 13.16 8.72 -3.11
CA SER A 51 14.61 8.55 -3.04
C SER A 51 15.25 9.71 -2.26
N ALA A 52 16.43 9.49 -1.70
CA ALA A 52 17.28 10.53 -1.16
C ALA A 52 18.39 10.96 -2.14
N GLN A 53 18.30 10.53 -3.40
CA GLN A 53 19.20 10.91 -4.49
C GLN A 53 18.51 11.90 -5.42
N ASP A 54 18.98 13.13 -5.48
CA ASP A 54 18.36 14.17 -6.32
C ASP A 54 18.34 13.82 -7.81
N ALA A 55 19.30 13.01 -8.28
CA ALA A 55 19.32 12.53 -9.66
C ALA A 55 18.15 11.59 -9.94
N GLU A 56 17.85 10.66 -9.02
CA GLU A 56 16.71 9.73 -9.11
C GLU A 56 15.37 10.49 -9.04
N LEU A 57 15.27 11.50 -8.15
CA LEU A 57 14.08 12.35 -8.04
C LEU A 57 13.81 13.14 -9.34
N ARG A 58 14.85 13.68 -9.96
CA ARG A 58 14.74 14.35 -11.28
C ARG A 58 14.28 13.38 -12.38
N THR A 59 14.80 12.16 -12.39
CA THR A 59 14.38 11.12 -13.34
C THR A 59 12.91 10.75 -13.18
N LEU A 60 12.42 10.71 -11.93
CA LEU A 60 11.00 10.52 -11.61
C LEU A 60 10.12 11.75 -11.94
N GLY A 61 10.71 12.88 -12.37
CA GLY A 61 9.96 14.11 -12.59
C GLY A 61 9.44 14.77 -11.31
N ARG A 62 10.05 14.47 -10.15
CA ARG A 62 9.64 15.08 -8.89
C ARG A 62 10.05 16.55 -8.83
N ILE A 63 9.17 17.39 -8.26
CA ILE A 63 9.40 18.84 -8.10
C ILE A 63 10.27 19.17 -6.89
N HIS A 64 10.45 18.23 -5.97
CA HIS A 64 11.27 18.37 -4.77
C HIS A 64 12.60 17.63 -4.92
N ASP A 65 13.58 18.05 -4.16
CA ASP A 65 14.82 17.37 -3.87
C ASP A 65 14.81 16.79 -2.44
N PHE A 66 15.89 16.13 -2.05
CA PHE A 66 15.96 15.55 -0.70
C PHE A 66 15.93 16.62 0.41
N ALA A 67 16.46 17.81 0.18
CA ALA A 67 16.38 18.93 1.13
C ALA A 67 14.92 19.36 1.35
N GLY A 68 14.13 19.51 0.29
CA GLY A 68 12.71 19.83 0.37
C GLY A 68 11.87 18.73 1.05
N PHE A 69 12.28 17.45 0.91
CA PHE A 69 11.69 16.39 1.70
C PHE A 69 11.99 16.57 3.20
N LEU A 70 13.24 16.83 3.57
CA LEU A 70 13.63 17.05 4.98
C LEU A 70 12.84 18.20 5.60
N GLU A 71 12.74 19.34 4.91
CA GLU A 71 11.96 20.49 5.38
C GLU A 71 10.49 20.10 5.64
N SER A 72 9.89 19.34 4.74
CA SER A 72 8.49 18.87 4.86
C SER A 72 8.32 17.90 6.01
N TYR A 73 9.26 16.96 6.19
CA TYR A 73 9.27 15.99 7.29
C TYR A 73 9.40 16.70 8.65
N GLU A 74 10.35 17.60 8.80
CA GLU A 74 10.55 18.38 10.01
C GLU A 74 9.33 19.27 10.33
N ALA A 75 8.71 19.88 9.31
CA ALA A 75 7.48 20.65 9.48
C ALA A 75 6.34 19.75 9.99
N ALA A 76 6.24 18.51 9.53
CA ALA A 76 5.25 17.54 10.02
C ALA A 76 5.49 17.20 11.51
N VAL A 77 6.74 16.96 11.89
CA VAL A 77 7.13 16.72 13.29
C VAL A 77 6.82 17.94 14.17
N ARG A 78 7.20 19.16 13.74
CA ARG A 78 6.88 20.40 14.48
C ARG A 78 5.37 20.68 14.55
N ALA A 79 4.59 20.22 13.58
CA ALA A 79 3.13 20.29 13.62
C ALA A 79 2.49 19.27 14.58
N GLY A 80 3.27 18.34 15.16
CA GLY A 80 2.83 17.38 16.16
C GLY A 80 2.34 16.06 15.59
N PHE A 81 2.73 15.69 14.36
CA PHE A 81 2.48 14.35 13.82
C PHE A 81 3.47 13.35 14.39
N THR A 82 2.96 12.25 14.90
CA THR A 82 3.72 11.12 15.47
C THR A 82 3.52 9.82 14.71
N ASN A 83 2.55 9.75 13.81
CA ASN A 83 2.35 8.64 12.89
C ASN A 83 2.63 9.14 11.47
N ILE A 84 3.84 8.87 11.00
CA ILE A 84 4.32 9.31 9.68
C ILE A 84 4.80 8.09 8.92
N ASN A 85 4.25 7.92 7.71
CA ASN A 85 4.77 7.04 6.69
C ASN A 85 5.70 7.81 5.77
N VAL A 86 6.75 7.14 5.30
CA VAL A 86 7.62 7.62 4.22
C VAL A 86 7.63 6.61 3.10
N ASP A 87 7.33 7.07 1.88
CA ASP A 87 7.38 6.22 0.69
C ASP A 87 8.79 6.23 0.09
N VAL A 88 9.30 5.04 -0.24
CA VAL A 88 10.59 4.80 -0.89
C VAL A 88 10.37 3.93 -2.11
N MET A 89 11.03 4.26 -3.20
CA MET A 89 10.98 3.48 -4.44
C MET A 89 12.31 2.79 -4.73
N SER A 90 12.22 1.54 -5.19
CA SER A 90 13.32 0.77 -5.76
C SER A 90 13.10 0.53 -7.26
N GLY A 91 14.11 -0.01 -7.94
CA GLY A 91 14.00 -0.30 -9.37
C GLY A 91 13.95 0.93 -10.27
N LEU A 92 14.41 2.09 -9.80
CA LEU A 92 14.39 3.34 -10.57
C LEU A 92 15.43 3.31 -11.71
N PRO A 93 15.17 4.00 -12.85
CA PRO A 93 16.16 4.12 -13.91
C PRO A 93 17.50 4.67 -13.39
N GLY A 94 18.56 3.89 -13.58
CA GLY A 94 19.91 4.23 -13.13
C GLY A 94 20.18 4.06 -11.63
N GLN A 95 19.20 3.58 -10.85
CA GLN A 95 19.40 3.29 -9.44
C GLN A 95 20.34 2.11 -9.23
N THR A 96 21.18 2.21 -8.21
CA THR A 96 22.09 1.16 -7.79
C THR A 96 21.75 0.68 -6.38
N LEU A 97 22.24 -0.50 -6.03
CA LEU A 97 22.07 -1.03 -4.67
C LEU A 97 22.69 -0.10 -3.62
N GLU A 98 23.82 0.56 -3.96
CA GLU A 98 24.49 1.53 -3.10
C GLU A 98 23.63 2.80 -2.88
N SER A 99 23.02 3.35 -3.96
CA SER A 99 22.15 4.52 -3.86
C SER A 99 20.89 4.24 -3.05
N LEU A 100 20.33 3.03 -3.15
CA LEU A 100 19.21 2.59 -2.31
C LEU A 100 19.63 2.45 -0.84
N ARG A 101 20.80 1.85 -0.55
CA ARG A 101 21.35 1.78 0.82
C ARG A 101 21.50 3.16 1.44
N ASP A 102 22.05 4.11 0.68
CA ASP A 102 22.22 5.50 1.15
C ASP A 102 20.83 6.15 1.41
N THR A 103 19.85 5.91 0.53
CA THR A 103 18.47 6.38 0.71
C THR A 103 17.85 5.83 2.01
N LEU A 104 17.95 4.53 2.24
CA LEU A 104 17.45 3.90 3.48
C LEU A 104 18.22 4.39 4.72
N GLY A 105 19.54 4.55 4.60
CA GLY A 105 20.37 5.10 5.68
C GLY A 105 19.95 6.52 6.09
N LYS A 106 19.69 7.39 5.11
CA LYS A 106 19.21 8.76 5.33
C LYS A 106 17.80 8.78 5.92
N LEU A 107 16.90 7.90 5.46
CA LEU A 107 15.57 7.73 6.04
C LEU A 107 15.66 7.35 7.52
N LEU A 108 16.47 6.36 7.86
CA LEU A 108 16.65 5.87 9.22
C LEU A 108 17.42 6.85 10.14
N ALA A 109 18.12 7.83 9.55
CA ALA A 109 18.76 8.91 10.27
C ALA A 109 17.79 10.04 10.67
N LEU A 110 16.56 10.08 10.15
CA LEU A 110 15.53 11.07 10.52
C LEU A 110 15.24 11.07 12.02
N ARG A 111 14.87 12.23 12.56
CA ARG A 111 14.53 12.35 14.00
C ARG A 111 13.22 13.13 14.18
N PRO A 112 12.17 12.49 14.74
CA PRO A 112 12.08 11.06 15.05
C PRO A 112 12.18 10.18 13.79
N VAL A 113 12.53 8.91 13.93
CA VAL A 113 12.42 7.94 12.83
C VAL A 113 10.94 7.73 12.50
N PRO A 114 10.53 7.63 11.22
CA PRO A 114 9.14 7.36 10.87
C PRO A 114 8.65 6.04 11.47
N GLN A 115 7.35 5.90 11.64
CA GLN A 115 6.73 4.70 12.21
C GLN A 115 6.37 3.67 11.15
N HIS A 116 6.30 4.11 9.90
CA HIS A 116 5.89 3.29 8.76
C HIS A 116 6.75 3.63 7.54
N VAL A 117 7.06 2.64 6.73
CA VAL A 117 7.76 2.79 5.44
C VAL A 117 7.01 2.00 4.38
N SER A 118 6.59 2.67 3.32
CA SER A 118 6.13 2.00 2.10
C SER A 118 7.32 1.88 1.15
N ALA A 119 7.75 0.66 0.87
CA ALA A 119 8.88 0.39 -0.01
C ALA A 119 8.40 -0.49 -1.18
N TYR A 120 8.40 0.07 -2.37
CA TYR A 120 7.87 -0.60 -3.56
C TYR A 120 8.73 -0.33 -4.79
N SER A 121 8.74 -1.31 -5.71
CA SER A 121 9.45 -1.17 -6.99
C SER A 121 8.68 -0.31 -7.97
N LEU A 122 9.40 0.34 -8.88
CA LEU A 122 8.82 1.07 -10.00
C LEU A 122 8.02 0.11 -10.89
N ILE A 123 6.75 0.44 -11.11
CA ILE A 123 5.90 -0.21 -12.11
C ILE A 123 5.75 0.75 -13.29
N VAL A 124 6.09 0.27 -14.49
CA VAL A 124 5.93 1.04 -15.74
C VAL A 124 4.51 0.88 -16.24
N GLU A 125 3.67 1.85 -15.93
CA GLU A 125 2.25 1.85 -16.32
C GLU A 125 2.06 2.44 -17.73
N GLU A 126 1.11 1.87 -18.49
CA GLU A 126 0.73 2.35 -19.82
C GLU A 126 0.33 3.83 -19.77
N GLY A 127 0.62 4.57 -20.86
CA GLY A 127 0.31 6.00 -20.97
C GLY A 127 1.28 6.94 -20.24
N THR A 128 2.20 6.42 -19.42
CA THR A 128 3.21 7.21 -18.70
C THR A 128 4.39 7.62 -19.57
N PRO A 129 5.18 8.63 -19.16
CA PRO A 129 6.45 8.93 -19.83
C PRO A 129 7.40 7.73 -19.86
N PHE A 130 7.47 6.94 -18.79
CA PHE A 130 8.32 5.76 -18.74
C PHE A 130 7.87 4.65 -19.70
N ALA A 131 6.56 4.43 -19.88
CA ALA A 131 6.08 3.50 -20.87
C ALA A 131 6.53 3.90 -22.29
N ARG A 132 6.40 5.18 -22.64
CA ARG A 132 6.89 5.69 -23.93
C ARG A 132 8.41 5.56 -24.12
N MET A 133 9.21 5.71 -23.03
CA MET A 133 10.65 5.47 -23.07
C MET A 133 10.95 3.97 -23.24
N ALA A 134 10.22 3.10 -22.57
CA ALA A 134 10.35 1.65 -22.72
C ALA A 134 10.05 1.18 -24.14
N GLU A 135 8.96 1.67 -24.74
CA GLU A 135 8.60 1.39 -26.14
C GLU A 135 9.68 1.79 -27.15
N ARG A 136 10.45 2.86 -26.84
CA ARG A 136 11.59 3.31 -27.66
C ARG A 136 12.93 2.66 -27.31
N GLY A 137 12.94 1.75 -26.32
CA GLY A 137 14.20 1.14 -25.84
C GLY A 137 15.15 2.12 -25.13
N GLU A 138 14.64 3.25 -24.65
CA GLU A 138 15.41 4.31 -23.98
C GLU A 138 15.39 4.16 -22.45
N LEU A 139 14.49 3.35 -21.90
CA LEU A 139 14.36 3.14 -20.46
C LEU A 139 15.35 2.09 -19.98
N GLN A 140 16.29 2.50 -19.13
CA GLN A 140 17.29 1.61 -18.53
C GLN A 140 16.93 1.34 -17.08
N LEU A 141 16.26 0.24 -16.82
CA LEU A 141 15.97 -0.26 -15.47
C LEU A 141 17.13 -1.12 -14.95
N PRO A 142 17.27 -1.27 -13.62
CA PRO A 142 18.19 -2.26 -13.06
C PRO A 142 17.89 -3.67 -13.57
N GLU A 143 18.90 -4.50 -13.65
CA GLU A 143 18.72 -5.92 -13.96
C GLU A 143 17.90 -6.63 -12.86
N GLU A 144 17.15 -7.66 -13.22
CA GLU A 144 16.26 -8.43 -12.30
C GLU A 144 16.99 -8.87 -11.01
N ASN A 145 18.23 -9.34 -11.13
CA ASN A 145 19.02 -9.74 -9.95
C ASN A 145 19.33 -8.56 -9.03
N THR A 146 19.54 -7.37 -9.60
CA THR A 146 19.79 -6.15 -8.83
C THR A 146 18.51 -5.70 -8.13
N GLU A 147 17.38 -5.75 -8.82
CA GLU A 147 16.08 -5.40 -8.25
C GLU A 147 15.69 -6.36 -7.10
N ARG A 148 15.94 -7.66 -7.28
CA ARG A 148 15.76 -8.66 -6.21
C ARG A 148 16.65 -8.37 -5.01
N ALA A 149 17.94 -8.05 -5.23
CA ALA A 149 18.84 -7.68 -4.15
C ALA A 149 18.39 -6.39 -3.44
N MET A 150 17.84 -5.41 -4.17
CA MET A 150 17.24 -4.20 -3.57
C MET A 150 16.07 -4.53 -2.64
N TYR A 151 15.19 -5.46 -3.06
CA TYR A 151 14.05 -5.90 -2.26
C TYR A 151 14.51 -6.61 -0.97
N GLU A 152 15.43 -7.56 -1.08
CA GLU A 152 15.97 -8.31 0.06
C GLU A 152 16.68 -7.37 1.05
N GLU A 153 17.54 -6.48 0.57
CA GLU A 153 18.26 -5.53 1.43
C GLU A 153 17.35 -4.52 2.11
N THR A 154 16.31 -4.06 1.41
CA THR A 154 15.31 -3.17 2.01
C THR A 154 14.69 -3.82 3.24
N ARG A 155 14.28 -5.09 3.12
CA ARG A 155 13.76 -5.88 4.24
C ARG A 155 14.77 -6.00 5.38
N GLU A 156 15.98 -6.48 5.06
CA GLU A 156 17.01 -6.70 6.07
C GLU A 156 17.39 -5.43 6.84
N ILE A 157 17.50 -4.31 6.12
CA ILE A 157 17.84 -3.02 6.73
C ILE A 157 16.71 -2.56 7.64
N LEU A 158 15.45 -2.57 7.17
CA LEU A 158 14.31 -2.09 7.95
C LEU A 158 14.07 -2.97 9.19
N GLU A 159 14.17 -4.30 9.07
CA GLU A 159 14.03 -5.23 10.21
C GLU A 159 15.08 -4.98 11.31
N LYS A 160 16.34 -4.70 10.95
CA LYS A 160 17.40 -4.33 11.90
C LYS A 160 17.09 -3.07 12.71
N TYR A 161 16.24 -2.20 12.17
CA TYR A 161 15.81 -0.95 12.82
C TYR A 161 14.45 -1.04 13.51
N GLY A 162 13.90 -2.27 13.66
CA GLY A 162 12.67 -2.54 14.41
C GLY A 162 11.38 -2.26 13.62
N PHE A 163 11.45 -2.32 12.31
CA PHE A 163 10.28 -2.43 11.46
C PHE A 163 10.02 -3.90 11.17
N HIS A 164 8.77 -4.29 11.06
CA HIS A 164 8.38 -5.60 10.52
C HIS A 164 7.59 -5.41 9.24
N ARG A 165 7.84 -6.28 8.27
CA ARG A 165 7.03 -6.33 7.06
C ARG A 165 5.68 -6.95 7.39
N TYR A 166 4.57 -6.26 7.20
CA TYR A 166 3.24 -6.79 7.47
C TYR A 166 2.47 -7.16 6.18
N GLU A 167 2.88 -6.61 5.03
CA GLU A 167 2.43 -6.99 3.70
C GLU A 167 3.56 -6.77 2.68
N ILE A 168 3.35 -7.11 1.41
CA ILE A 168 4.39 -7.19 0.36
C ILE A 168 5.27 -5.94 0.28
N SER A 169 4.66 -4.74 0.38
CA SER A 169 5.34 -3.46 0.11
C SER A 169 5.45 -2.55 1.33
N ASN A 170 4.90 -2.95 2.49
CA ASN A 170 4.81 -2.05 3.64
C ASN A 170 5.43 -2.64 4.90
N TYR A 171 6.16 -1.77 5.58
CA TYR A 171 6.87 -2.05 6.82
C TYR A 171 6.41 -1.09 7.91
N ALA A 172 6.19 -1.58 9.11
CA ALA A 172 5.72 -0.77 10.24
C ALA A 172 6.42 -1.15 11.53
N ARG A 173 6.42 -0.24 12.48
CA ARG A 173 6.61 -0.57 13.89
C ARG A 173 5.31 -1.13 14.45
N ASP A 174 5.38 -1.92 15.53
CA ASP A 174 4.21 -2.55 16.14
C ASP A 174 3.10 -1.52 16.42
N GLY A 175 1.90 -1.79 15.90
CA GLY A 175 0.72 -0.94 16.04
C GLY A 175 0.67 0.28 15.12
N TYR A 176 1.55 0.36 14.12
CA TYR A 176 1.56 1.42 13.10
C TYR A 176 1.30 0.92 11.68
N GLU A 177 0.82 -0.30 11.53
CA GLU A 177 0.33 -0.81 10.23
C GLU A 177 -0.75 0.11 9.68
N CYS A 178 -0.71 0.41 8.39
CA CYS A 178 -1.73 1.25 7.74
C CYS A 178 -3.07 0.53 7.71
N LEU A 179 -4.03 0.97 8.54
CA LEU A 179 -5.34 0.35 8.65
C LEU A 179 -6.15 0.43 7.36
N HIS A 180 -5.92 1.46 6.56
CA HIS A 180 -6.51 1.60 5.24
C HIS A 180 -6.04 0.48 4.30
N ASN A 181 -4.72 0.24 4.22
CA ASN A 181 -4.16 -0.82 3.38
C ASN A 181 -4.59 -2.21 3.86
N VAL A 182 -4.49 -2.46 5.17
CA VAL A 182 -4.97 -3.72 5.76
C VAL A 182 -6.45 -3.95 5.44
N GLY A 183 -7.27 -2.89 5.49
CA GLY A 183 -8.69 -2.96 5.12
C GLY A 183 -8.92 -3.51 3.71
N TYR A 184 -8.12 -3.09 2.73
CA TYR A 184 -8.18 -3.65 1.37
C TYR A 184 -7.75 -5.12 1.34
N TRP A 185 -6.65 -5.46 2.02
CA TRP A 185 -6.11 -6.83 2.00
C TRP A 185 -7.01 -7.86 2.68
N ILE A 186 -7.83 -7.45 3.65
CA ILE A 186 -8.86 -8.31 4.27
C ILE A 186 -10.24 -8.13 3.64
N ARG A 187 -10.33 -7.48 2.50
CA ARG A 187 -11.56 -7.27 1.74
C ARG A 187 -12.68 -6.59 2.56
N ARG A 188 -12.31 -5.59 3.39
CA ARG A 188 -13.29 -4.78 4.14
C ARG A 188 -14.05 -3.86 3.17
N ASP A 189 -15.34 -3.62 3.46
CA ASP A 189 -16.11 -2.61 2.75
C ASP A 189 -15.47 -1.23 2.86
N TYR A 190 -15.50 -0.50 1.75
CA TYR A 190 -15.02 0.88 1.68
C TYR A 190 -15.86 1.70 0.70
N LEU A 191 -15.96 2.99 0.96
CA LEU A 191 -16.72 3.93 0.13
C LEU A 191 -15.79 5.06 -0.36
N GLY A 192 -15.67 5.17 -1.68
CA GLY A 192 -14.90 6.20 -2.35
C GLY A 192 -15.73 7.46 -2.62
N PHE A 193 -15.12 8.62 -2.41
CA PHE A 193 -15.70 9.92 -2.71
C PHE A 193 -14.80 10.69 -3.68
N GLY A 194 -15.41 11.36 -4.64
CA GLY A 194 -14.71 12.12 -5.69
C GLY A 194 -14.71 11.37 -7.02
N ILE A 195 -14.23 12.06 -8.05
CA ILE A 195 -14.15 11.53 -9.42
C ILE A 195 -13.26 10.27 -9.46
N GLY A 196 -13.72 9.26 -10.18
CA GLY A 196 -12.98 8.01 -10.38
C GLY A 196 -12.74 7.19 -9.11
N ALA A 197 -13.34 7.55 -7.97
CA ALA A 197 -13.13 6.82 -6.73
C ALA A 197 -13.90 5.50 -6.73
N ALA A 198 -13.18 4.39 -6.45
CA ALA A 198 -13.77 3.07 -6.36
C ALA A 198 -14.39 2.81 -4.99
N SER A 199 -15.38 1.93 -4.95
CA SER A 199 -16.06 1.47 -3.74
C SER A 199 -16.28 -0.03 -3.77
N LEU A 200 -16.35 -0.64 -2.60
CA LEU A 200 -16.86 -2.00 -2.38
C LEU A 200 -17.75 -1.96 -1.15
N VAL A 201 -19.04 -2.16 -1.33
CA VAL A 201 -20.06 -2.14 -0.24
C VAL A 201 -21.00 -3.30 -0.45
N ASP A 202 -21.17 -4.14 0.58
CA ASP A 202 -22.06 -5.30 0.53
C ASP A 202 -21.81 -6.20 -0.70
N ASN A 203 -20.55 -6.41 -1.07
CA ASN A 203 -20.12 -7.15 -2.26
C ASN A 203 -20.54 -6.52 -3.60
N VAL A 204 -20.93 -5.27 -3.62
CA VAL A 204 -21.15 -4.50 -4.84
C VAL A 204 -19.93 -3.58 -5.05
N ARG A 205 -19.23 -3.78 -6.16
CA ARG A 205 -18.15 -2.89 -6.60
C ARG A 205 -18.69 -1.89 -7.58
N PHE A 206 -18.28 -0.64 -7.43
CA PHE A 206 -18.58 0.42 -8.38
C PHE A 206 -17.49 1.49 -8.36
N GLN A 207 -17.47 2.30 -9.40
CA GLN A 207 -16.59 3.45 -9.52
C GLN A 207 -17.43 4.71 -9.74
N ASN A 208 -16.97 5.83 -9.21
CA ASN A 208 -17.61 7.11 -9.52
C ASN A 208 -17.16 7.61 -10.89
N GLU A 209 -18.04 8.37 -11.55
CA GLU A 209 -17.77 9.09 -12.78
C GLU A 209 -16.39 9.82 -12.75
N ARG A 210 -15.64 9.72 -13.84
CA ARG A 210 -14.30 10.30 -13.97
C ARG A 210 -14.32 11.73 -14.47
N ASP A 211 -15.37 12.14 -15.21
CA ASP A 211 -15.53 13.51 -15.65
C ASP A 211 -16.02 14.39 -14.50
N LEU A 212 -15.26 15.44 -14.18
CA LEU A 212 -15.56 16.34 -13.07
C LEU A 212 -16.89 17.08 -13.26
N ILE A 213 -17.25 17.45 -14.50
CA ILE A 213 -18.47 18.23 -14.78
C ILE A 213 -19.69 17.35 -14.59
N ILE A 214 -19.63 16.12 -15.11
CA ILE A 214 -20.71 15.12 -14.96
C ILE A 214 -20.88 14.79 -13.47
N TYR A 215 -19.76 14.47 -12.76
CA TYR A 215 -19.78 14.17 -11.33
C TYR A 215 -20.41 15.30 -10.49
N LEU A 216 -20.03 16.56 -10.74
CA LEU A 216 -20.58 17.71 -10.01
C LEU A 216 -22.03 17.99 -10.36
N GLY A 217 -22.46 17.62 -11.56
CA GLY A 217 -23.84 17.79 -12.04
C GLY A 217 -24.83 16.87 -11.31
N ASN A 218 -24.42 15.64 -10.98
CA ASN A 218 -25.26 14.66 -10.30
C ASN A 218 -24.41 13.68 -9.42
N PRO A 219 -23.83 14.15 -8.31
CA PRO A 219 -22.94 13.32 -7.49
C PRO A 219 -23.64 12.16 -6.77
N GLN A 220 -24.98 12.13 -6.78
CA GLN A 220 -25.76 11.05 -6.15
C GLN A 220 -26.04 9.87 -7.10
N ASP A 221 -25.95 10.11 -8.40
CA ASP A 221 -26.22 9.14 -9.45
C ASP A 221 -25.08 9.18 -10.50
N CYS A 222 -23.86 8.99 -10.01
CA CYS A 222 -22.65 9.07 -10.81
C CYS A 222 -21.81 7.79 -10.73
N ARG A 223 -22.48 6.66 -10.40
CA ARG A 223 -21.82 5.35 -10.33
C ARG A 223 -21.69 4.76 -11.72
N GLU A 224 -20.52 4.28 -12.03
CA GLU A 224 -20.20 3.54 -13.24
C GLU A 224 -19.66 2.15 -12.86
N GLU A 225 -19.70 1.24 -13.83
CA GLU A 225 -19.11 -0.10 -13.70
C GLU A 225 -19.62 -0.86 -12.46
N GLU A 226 -20.90 -0.71 -12.12
CA GLU A 226 -21.48 -1.42 -10.98
C GLU A 226 -21.52 -2.93 -11.24
N GLN A 227 -20.86 -3.69 -10.37
CA GLN A 227 -20.76 -5.15 -10.44
C GLN A 227 -21.12 -5.75 -9.09
N VAL A 228 -22.12 -6.63 -9.07
CA VAL A 228 -22.41 -7.50 -7.93
C VAL A 228 -21.47 -8.70 -8.00
N LEU A 229 -20.56 -8.81 -7.04
CA LEU A 229 -19.59 -9.91 -7.01
C LEU A 229 -20.27 -11.21 -6.62
N THR A 230 -20.10 -12.23 -7.45
CA THR A 230 -20.48 -13.60 -7.15
C THR A 230 -19.69 -14.13 -5.95
N GLU A 231 -20.17 -15.18 -5.28
CA GLU A 231 -19.44 -15.82 -4.18
C GLU A 231 -18.05 -16.31 -4.63
N GLN A 232 -17.97 -16.80 -5.86
CA GLN A 232 -16.69 -17.21 -6.46
C GLN A 232 -15.70 -16.05 -6.55
N GLU A 233 -16.10 -14.92 -7.15
CA GLU A 233 -15.27 -13.71 -7.25
C GLU A 233 -14.86 -13.18 -5.87
N GLN A 234 -15.75 -13.25 -4.88
CA GLN A 234 -15.43 -12.88 -3.50
C GLN A 234 -14.36 -13.78 -2.88
N MET A 235 -14.43 -15.10 -3.11
CA MET A 235 -13.40 -16.06 -2.65
C MET A 235 -12.08 -15.82 -3.36
N GLU A 236 -12.08 -15.60 -4.69
CA GLU A 236 -10.89 -15.27 -5.48
C GLU A 236 -10.20 -14.02 -4.94
N GLU A 237 -10.97 -12.95 -4.71
CA GLU A 237 -10.45 -11.70 -4.12
C GLU A 237 -9.87 -11.92 -2.72
N THR A 238 -10.54 -12.71 -1.88
CA THR A 238 -10.03 -13.04 -0.56
C THR A 238 -8.68 -13.73 -0.65
N MET A 239 -8.47 -14.58 -1.66
CA MET A 239 -7.19 -15.25 -1.86
C MET A 239 -6.11 -14.28 -2.33
N PHE A 240 -6.32 -13.56 -3.42
CA PHE A 240 -5.22 -12.74 -3.96
C PHE A 240 -4.96 -11.46 -3.15
N LEU A 241 -5.96 -10.90 -2.45
CA LEU A 241 -5.74 -9.79 -1.53
C LEU A 241 -5.13 -10.27 -0.21
N GLY A 242 -5.67 -11.33 0.36
CA GLY A 242 -5.23 -11.84 1.66
C GLY A 242 -3.82 -12.42 1.64
N LEU A 243 -3.38 -13.04 0.55
CA LEU A 243 -2.01 -13.52 0.38
C LEU A 243 -0.96 -12.40 0.28
N ARG A 244 -1.38 -11.15 0.10
CA ARG A 244 -0.46 -10.01 0.23
C ARG A 244 0.01 -9.80 1.66
N LEU A 245 -0.81 -10.14 2.66
CA LEU A 245 -0.43 -10.06 4.06
C LEU A 245 0.62 -11.15 4.39
N ILE A 246 1.65 -10.78 5.13
CA ILE A 246 2.67 -11.74 5.61
C ILE A 246 2.05 -12.79 6.53
N ARG A 247 1.02 -12.39 7.28
CA ARG A 247 0.20 -13.30 8.08
C ARG A 247 -0.60 -14.27 7.20
N GLY A 248 -1.02 -13.84 6.01
CA GLY A 248 -1.83 -14.63 5.09
C GLY A 248 -3.30 -14.69 5.47
N ILE A 249 -3.94 -15.79 5.10
CA ILE A 249 -5.38 -16.00 5.18
C ILE A 249 -5.70 -17.01 6.27
N SER A 250 -6.64 -16.67 7.17
CA SER A 250 -7.14 -17.57 8.19
C SER A 250 -8.12 -18.59 7.59
N TYR A 251 -7.89 -19.86 7.86
CA TYR A 251 -8.78 -20.95 7.48
C TYR A 251 -10.15 -20.83 8.14
N GLU A 252 -10.18 -20.46 9.41
CA GLU A 252 -11.38 -20.32 10.21
C GLU A 252 -12.21 -19.13 9.75
N GLN A 253 -11.58 -17.99 9.42
CA GLN A 253 -12.27 -16.81 8.92
C GLN A 253 -12.85 -17.05 7.54
N PHE A 254 -12.12 -17.73 6.64
CA PHE A 254 -12.62 -18.11 5.32
C PHE A 254 -13.86 -19.01 5.44
N GLU A 255 -13.80 -20.06 6.25
CA GLU A 255 -14.93 -20.97 6.45
C GLU A 255 -16.14 -20.27 7.08
N LYS A 256 -15.90 -19.39 8.05
CA LYS A 256 -16.96 -18.57 8.65
C LYS A 256 -17.65 -17.66 7.65
N GLN A 257 -16.89 -17.08 6.72
CA GLN A 257 -17.40 -16.14 5.72
C GLN A 257 -18.18 -16.83 4.59
N TYR A 258 -17.68 -17.97 4.11
CA TYR A 258 -18.21 -18.64 2.91
C TYR A 258 -18.95 -19.96 3.20
N GLY A 259 -18.99 -20.43 4.45
CA GLY A 259 -19.59 -21.71 4.79
C GLY A 259 -18.89 -22.93 4.17
N ARG A 260 -17.71 -22.76 3.60
CA ARG A 260 -16.90 -23.77 2.91
C ARG A 260 -15.46 -23.68 3.40
N SER A 261 -14.84 -24.83 3.68
CA SER A 261 -13.45 -24.81 4.08
C SER A 261 -12.54 -24.40 2.92
N LEU A 262 -11.48 -23.68 3.22
CA LEU A 262 -10.46 -23.24 2.26
C LEU A 262 -9.89 -24.44 1.47
N SER A 263 -9.63 -25.55 2.15
CA SER A 263 -9.13 -26.77 1.54
C SER A 263 -10.14 -27.45 0.60
N ALA A 264 -11.45 -27.32 0.86
CA ALA A 264 -12.48 -27.86 -0.03
C ALA A 264 -12.58 -27.08 -1.35
N VAL A 265 -12.27 -25.78 -1.32
CA VAL A 265 -12.32 -24.92 -2.52
C VAL A 265 -10.99 -24.96 -3.27
N TYR A 266 -9.86 -24.79 -2.57
CA TYR A 266 -8.54 -24.55 -3.16
C TYR A 266 -7.51 -25.64 -2.86
N GLY A 267 -7.92 -26.80 -2.31
CA GLY A 267 -7.01 -27.86 -1.86
C GLY A 267 -5.92 -28.25 -2.85
N PRO A 268 -6.24 -28.54 -4.13
CA PRO A 268 -5.23 -28.91 -5.12
C PRO A 268 -4.18 -27.81 -5.34
N VAL A 269 -4.61 -26.53 -5.46
CA VAL A 269 -3.72 -25.36 -5.66
C VAL A 269 -2.82 -25.17 -4.43
N ILE A 270 -3.40 -25.26 -3.23
CA ILE A 270 -2.66 -25.13 -1.97
C ILE A 270 -1.61 -26.24 -1.87
N THR A 271 -1.99 -27.49 -2.09
CA THR A 271 -1.08 -28.64 -2.00
C THR A 271 0.11 -28.51 -2.95
N GLN A 272 -0.16 -28.09 -4.20
CA GLN A 272 0.89 -27.91 -5.19
C GLN A 272 1.86 -26.79 -4.78
N ASN A 273 1.33 -25.63 -4.39
CA ASN A 273 2.17 -24.49 -4.02
C ASN A 273 2.97 -24.73 -2.71
N ILE A 274 2.45 -25.55 -1.79
CA ILE A 274 3.21 -26.00 -0.61
C ILE A 274 4.34 -26.94 -1.06
N ALA A 275 4.08 -27.89 -1.94
CA ALA A 275 5.09 -28.79 -2.46
C ALA A 275 6.21 -28.05 -3.22
N ASP A 276 5.87 -26.97 -3.92
CA ASP A 276 6.80 -26.07 -4.62
C ASP A 276 7.56 -25.11 -3.68
N GLY A 277 7.17 -25.10 -2.39
CA GLY A 277 7.76 -24.24 -1.37
C GLY A 277 7.37 -22.77 -1.49
N LEU A 278 6.24 -22.46 -2.15
CA LEU A 278 5.72 -21.10 -2.37
C LEU A 278 4.71 -20.68 -1.31
N LEU A 279 3.96 -21.65 -0.76
CA LEU A 279 3.03 -21.44 0.35
C LEU A 279 3.46 -22.23 1.58
N ARG A 280 3.01 -21.77 2.74
CA ARG A 280 3.16 -22.47 4.03
C ARG A 280 1.87 -22.39 4.82
N GLU A 281 1.61 -23.46 5.57
CA GLU A 281 0.59 -23.46 6.62
C GLU A 281 1.26 -23.31 7.98
N TYR A 282 0.62 -22.61 8.89
CA TYR A 282 1.07 -22.51 10.27
C TYR A 282 -0.12 -22.23 11.20
N THR A 283 0.09 -22.45 12.48
CA THR A 283 -0.91 -22.19 13.53
C THR A 283 -0.34 -21.16 14.51
N GLU A 284 -1.07 -20.09 14.78
CA GLU A 284 -0.72 -19.12 15.80
C GLU A 284 -0.96 -19.68 17.22
N GLU A 285 -0.40 -19.04 18.24
CA GLU A 285 -0.52 -19.47 19.65
C GLU A 285 -1.99 -19.58 20.11
N ALA A 286 -2.88 -18.76 19.56
CA ALA A 286 -4.32 -18.82 19.82
C ALA A 286 -5.03 -20.02 19.17
N GLY A 287 -4.33 -20.84 18.36
CA GLY A 287 -4.87 -22.03 17.70
C GLY A 287 -5.49 -21.73 16.32
N GLU A 288 -5.51 -20.49 15.84
CA GLU A 288 -5.99 -20.13 14.51
C GLU A 288 -4.97 -20.53 13.45
N ARG A 289 -5.43 -21.19 12.38
CA ARG A 289 -4.58 -21.71 11.29
C ARG A 289 -4.56 -20.76 10.11
N PHE A 290 -3.37 -20.56 9.53
CA PHE A 290 -3.15 -19.64 8.42
C PHE A 290 -2.48 -20.30 7.23
N LEU A 291 -2.82 -19.81 6.03
CA LEU A 291 -2.13 -20.04 4.78
C LEU A 291 -1.42 -18.75 4.37
N ALA A 292 -0.11 -18.79 4.20
CA ALA A 292 0.68 -17.61 3.85
C ALA A 292 1.73 -17.91 2.77
N LEU A 293 2.19 -16.89 2.08
CA LEU A 293 3.35 -16.98 1.21
C LEU A 293 4.63 -17.28 2.05
N THR A 294 5.53 -18.06 1.49
CA THR A 294 6.92 -18.17 1.97
C THR A 294 7.73 -16.99 1.43
N GLU A 295 8.98 -16.80 1.86
CA GLU A 295 9.87 -15.80 1.25
C GLU A 295 10.02 -16.05 -0.26
N LYS A 296 10.21 -17.30 -0.68
CA LYS A 296 10.22 -17.69 -2.10
C LYS A 296 8.90 -17.37 -2.81
N GLY A 297 7.77 -17.57 -2.12
CA GLY A 297 6.44 -17.24 -2.65
C GLY A 297 6.21 -15.73 -2.80
N LEU A 298 6.78 -14.92 -1.91
CA LEU A 298 6.72 -13.46 -1.99
C LEU A 298 7.42 -12.91 -3.23
N ASP A 299 8.56 -13.49 -3.62
CA ASP A 299 9.30 -13.12 -4.84
C ASP A 299 8.46 -13.31 -6.12
N VAL A 300 7.57 -14.29 -6.11
CA VAL A 300 6.70 -14.64 -7.25
C VAL A 300 5.22 -14.53 -6.89
N SER A 301 4.89 -13.62 -5.99
CA SER A 301 3.56 -13.50 -5.39
C SER A 301 2.43 -13.38 -6.41
N ASN A 302 2.61 -12.61 -7.48
CA ASN A 302 1.61 -12.48 -8.54
C ASN A 302 1.33 -13.83 -9.24
N TYR A 303 2.37 -14.63 -9.47
CA TYR A 303 2.21 -15.98 -10.04
C TYR A 303 1.40 -16.89 -9.10
N VAL A 304 1.72 -16.88 -7.81
CA VAL A 304 0.99 -17.70 -6.83
C VAL A 304 -0.45 -17.24 -6.70
N MET A 305 -0.68 -15.93 -6.54
CA MET A 305 -2.02 -15.36 -6.39
C MET A 305 -2.91 -15.63 -7.61
N ALA A 306 -2.36 -15.58 -8.83
CA ALA A 306 -3.11 -15.84 -10.06
C ALA A 306 -3.63 -17.29 -10.16
N GLN A 307 -3.04 -18.26 -9.43
CA GLN A 307 -3.49 -19.64 -9.44
C GLN A 307 -4.79 -19.88 -8.64
N PHE A 308 -5.24 -18.90 -7.89
CA PHE A 308 -6.49 -18.94 -7.14
C PHE A 308 -7.68 -18.34 -7.90
N LEU A 309 -7.47 -17.87 -9.12
CA LEU A 309 -8.53 -17.45 -10.05
C LEU A 309 -9.05 -18.66 -10.81
N PHE A 310 -10.38 -18.77 -10.94
CA PHE A 310 -11.03 -19.89 -11.65
C PHE A 310 -11.28 -19.56 -13.11
#